data_03accf0c33e041015269c046f54281bc
#
_entry.id   03accf0c33e041015269c046f54281bc
#
_cell.length_a   1.000
_cell.length_b   1.000
_cell.length_c   1.000
_cell.angle_alpha   90.00
_cell.angle_beta   90.00
_cell.angle_gamma   90.00
#
_symmetry.space_group_name_H-M   'P 1'
#
loop_
_entity.id
_entity.type
_entity.pdbx_description
1 polymer ?
#
loop_
_entity_poly.entity_id
_entity_poly.type
_entity_poly.pdbx_seq_one_letter_code
_entity_poly.pdbx_strand_id
1 'polypeptide(L)'
;MKAHGVNALAVAKTLQSSPYVQDVLYPGLPSHPQTALAYHSLPPHALKFVDQYRKHNSSPEDNSFPYSGMVSFRIKGGAEEANKFLTSMRIFSLAESLGGVESLAELPAEMTHGSIPPAERELLGIGDNLIRLSVGVEETEDLVHDIEQALEATFSG
;
A
#
# COMPACT_ATOMS: atom_id res chain seq x y z
N MET A 1 -0.30 -11.98 -10.04
CA MET A 1 0.61 -11.64 -8.92
C MET A 1 1.83 -10.81 -9.33
N LYS A 2 2.53 -11.07 -10.47
CA LYS A 2 3.70 -10.25 -10.86
C LYS A 2 3.34 -8.79 -11.11
N ALA A 3 2.34 -8.52 -11.94
CA ALA A 3 1.85 -7.17 -12.20
C ALA A 3 1.39 -6.47 -10.91
N HIS A 4 0.57 -7.14 -10.09
CA HIS A 4 0.17 -6.62 -8.78
C HIS A 4 1.36 -6.21 -7.90
N GLY A 5 2.40 -7.06 -7.84
CA GLY A 5 3.60 -6.76 -7.03
C GLY A 5 4.40 -5.58 -7.58
N VAL A 6 4.51 -5.42 -8.91
CA VAL A 6 5.19 -4.27 -9.53
C VAL A 6 4.42 -2.99 -9.23
N ASN A 7 3.11 -2.99 -9.46
CA ASN A 7 2.24 -1.85 -9.18
C ASN A 7 2.25 -1.48 -7.69
N ALA A 8 2.11 -2.48 -6.81
CA ALA A 8 2.13 -2.26 -5.37
C ALA A 8 3.46 -1.69 -4.87
N LEU A 9 4.59 -2.10 -5.45
CA LEU A 9 5.89 -1.53 -5.11
C LEU A 9 5.98 -0.06 -5.53
N ALA A 10 5.49 0.29 -6.72
CA ALA A 10 5.46 1.68 -7.17
C ALA A 10 4.59 2.55 -6.25
N VAL A 11 3.36 2.10 -5.97
CA VAL A 11 2.43 2.76 -5.02
C VAL A 11 3.06 2.90 -3.64
N ALA A 12 3.68 1.84 -3.10
CA ALA A 12 4.32 1.88 -1.78
C ALA A 12 5.49 2.87 -1.72
N LYS A 13 6.29 3.00 -2.79
CA LYS A 13 7.36 4.01 -2.89
C LYS A 13 6.81 5.43 -2.95
N THR A 14 5.77 5.66 -3.72
CA THR A 14 5.08 6.96 -3.79
C THR A 14 4.55 7.37 -2.42
N LEU A 15 3.85 6.47 -1.74
CA LEU A 15 3.35 6.70 -0.38
C LEU A 15 4.50 7.01 0.60
N GLN A 16 5.60 6.24 0.54
CA GLN A 16 6.75 6.41 1.44
C GLN A 16 7.44 7.77 1.26
N SER A 17 7.46 8.31 0.04
CA SER A 17 8.05 9.62 -0.27
C SER A 17 7.13 10.80 0.05
N SER A 18 5.85 10.55 0.30
CA SER A 18 4.86 11.60 0.53
C SER A 18 4.99 12.23 1.92
N PRO A 19 4.98 13.58 2.04
CA PRO A 19 4.96 14.26 3.32
C PRO A 19 3.66 14.06 4.11
N TYR A 20 2.61 13.57 3.49
CA TYR A 20 1.29 13.33 4.07
C TYR A 20 1.10 11.94 4.66
N VAL A 21 2.08 11.06 4.46
CA VAL A 21 2.08 9.68 4.98
C VAL A 21 2.97 9.58 6.21
N GLN A 22 2.50 8.86 7.22
CA GLN A 22 3.22 8.63 8.46
C GLN A 22 4.17 7.45 8.34
N ASP A 23 3.67 6.31 7.87
CA ASP A 23 4.44 5.09 7.62
C ASP A 23 3.77 4.22 6.53
N VAL A 24 4.56 3.32 5.94
CA VAL A 24 4.10 2.36 4.93
C VAL A 24 4.50 0.96 5.34
N LEU A 25 3.53 0.06 5.37
CA LEU A 25 3.68 -1.36 5.68
C LEU A 25 3.62 -2.18 4.38
N TYR A 26 4.77 -2.38 3.76
CA TYR A 26 4.92 -3.20 2.57
C TYR A 26 6.22 -4.02 2.65
N PRO A 27 6.15 -5.36 2.73
CA PRO A 27 7.33 -6.20 2.96
C PRO A 27 8.42 -6.11 1.87
N GLY A 28 8.07 -5.62 0.68
CA GLY A 28 9.01 -5.37 -0.41
C GLY A 28 9.84 -4.09 -0.25
N LEU A 29 9.59 -3.25 0.74
CA LEU A 29 10.39 -2.06 1.05
C LEU A 29 11.49 -2.38 2.06
N PRO A 30 12.71 -1.83 1.92
CA PRO A 30 13.80 -2.00 2.88
C PRO A 30 13.48 -1.47 4.28
N SER A 31 12.56 -0.51 4.39
CA SER A 31 12.08 0.04 5.67
C SER A 31 11.22 -0.91 6.48
N HIS A 32 10.67 -1.96 5.85
CA HIS A 32 9.83 -2.93 6.55
C HIS A 32 10.68 -3.87 7.42
N PRO A 33 10.34 -4.07 8.71
CA PRO A 33 11.18 -4.83 9.65
C PRO A 33 11.38 -6.30 9.25
N GLN A 34 10.49 -6.86 8.45
CA GLN A 34 10.54 -8.24 8.00
C GLN A 34 10.87 -8.40 6.50
N THR A 35 11.47 -7.39 5.87
CA THR A 35 11.79 -7.44 4.43
C THR A 35 12.71 -8.62 4.08
N ALA A 36 13.70 -8.92 4.91
CA ALA A 36 14.58 -10.06 4.72
C ALA A 36 13.82 -11.40 4.82
N LEU A 37 12.95 -11.55 5.79
CA LEU A 37 12.09 -12.73 5.93
C LEU A 37 11.17 -12.89 4.72
N ALA A 38 10.54 -11.80 4.28
CA ALA A 38 9.68 -11.78 3.10
C ALA A 38 10.42 -12.27 1.85
N TYR A 39 11.64 -11.75 1.63
CA TYR A 39 12.48 -12.17 0.50
C TYR A 39 12.85 -13.66 0.58
N HIS A 40 13.31 -14.14 1.73
CA HIS A 40 13.73 -15.54 1.91
C HIS A 40 12.56 -16.55 1.88
N SER A 41 11.35 -16.11 2.14
CA SER A 41 10.15 -16.95 2.07
C SER A 41 9.56 -17.09 0.67
N LEU A 42 10.09 -16.33 -0.33
CA LEU A 42 9.62 -16.43 -1.70
C LEU A 42 9.92 -17.81 -2.31
N PRO A 43 8.98 -18.42 -3.01
CA PRO A 43 9.24 -19.66 -3.74
C PRO A 43 10.20 -19.41 -4.92
N PRO A 44 10.92 -20.45 -5.42
CA PRO A 44 11.99 -20.29 -6.41
C PRO A 44 11.60 -19.51 -7.67
N HIS A 45 10.37 -19.68 -8.17
CA HIS A 45 9.89 -18.96 -9.34
C HIS A 45 9.67 -17.46 -9.08
N ALA A 46 9.25 -17.10 -7.86
CA ALA A 46 9.09 -15.71 -7.46
C ALA A 46 10.44 -15.04 -7.20
N LEU A 47 11.40 -15.73 -6.56
CA LEU A 47 12.78 -15.26 -6.41
C LEU A 47 13.40 -14.94 -7.77
N LYS A 48 13.30 -15.86 -8.73
CA LYS A 48 13.80 -15.62 -10.09
C LYS A 48 13.21 -14.36 -10.72
N PHE A 49 11.92 -14.12 -10.53
CA PHE A 49 11.27 -12.91 -11.03
C PHE A 49 11.80 -11.66 -10.32
N VAL A 50 11.87 -11.67 -8.99
CA VAL A 50 12.37 -10.55 -8.17
C VAL A 50 13.81 -10.20 -8.55
N ASP A 51 14.69 -11.19 -8.68
CA ASP A 51 16.08 -10.97 -9.06
C ASP A 51 16.22 -10.37 -10.46
N GLN A 52 15.40 -10.83 -11.41
CA GLN A 52 15.34 -10.23 -12.75
C GLN A 52 14.80 -8.79 -12.71
N TYR A 53 13.76 -8.54 -11.93
CA TYR A 53 13.20 -7.20 -11.76
C TYR A 53 14.25 -6.23 -11.20
N ARG A 54 14.93 -6.61 -10.12
CA ARG A 54 15.97 -5.79 -9.48
C ARG A 54 17.11 -5.44 -10.44
N LYS A 55 17.55 -6.40 -11.24
CA LYS A 55 18.61 -6.20 -12.25
C LYS A 55 18.30 -5.10 -13.25
N HIS A 56 17.01 -4.91 -13.61
CA HIS A 56 16.62 -4.02 -14.70
C HIS A 56 16.00 -2.71 -14.20
N ASN A 57 15.48 -2.68 -12.96
CA ASN A 57 14.64 -1.57 -12.48
C ASN A 57 15.14 -0.92 -11.18
N SER A 58 16.19 -1.45 -10.55
CA SER A 58 16.67 -0.92 -9.27
C SER A 58 18.11 -0.42 -9.39
N SER A 59 18.43 0.67 -8.67
CA SER A 59 19.82 1.05 -8.45
C SER A 59 20.51 0.05 -7.52
N PRO A 60 21.85 -0.02 -7.48
CA PRO A 60 22.60 -0.93 -6.59
C PRO A 60 22.28 -0.76 -5.11
N GLU A 61 21.78 0.43 -4.72
CA GLU A 61 21.44 0.78 -3.34
C GLU A 61 19.98 0.49 -3.01
N ASP A 62 19.11 0.34 -4.02
CA ASP A 62 17.69 0.05 -3.85
C ASP A 62 17.47 -1.45 -3.67
N ASN A 63 17.30 -1.86 -2.41
CA ASN A 63 17.01 -3.23 -2.03
C ASN A 63 15.51 -3.57 -2.04
N SER A 64 14.65 -2.69 -2.56
CA SER A 64 13.22 -2.95 -2.69
C SER A 64 12.90 -4.01 -3.74
N PHE A 65 11.75 -4.68 -3.59
CA PHE A 65 11.30 -5.70 -4.55
C PHE A 65 9.77 -5.84 -4.59
N PRO A 66 9.23 -6.27 -5.75
CA PRO A 66 7.82 -6.64 -5.86
C PRO A 66 7.50 -7.85 -4.97
N TYR A 67 6.58 -7.68 -4.00
CA TYR A 67 6.22 -8.76 -3.08
C TYR A 67 4.79 -9.27 -3.33
N SER A 68 3.80 -8.44 -2.97
CA SER A 68 2.38 -8.76 -3.12
C SER A 68 1.62 -7.55 -3.65
N GLY A 69 0.32 -7.71 -3.91
CA GLY A 69 -0.58 -6.59 -4.24
C GLY A 69 -1.08 -5.81 -3.02
N MET A 70 -0.74 -6.23 -1.79
CA MET A 70 -1.27 -5.61 -0.58
C MET A 70 -0.30 -4.58 -0.03
N VAL A 71 -0.79 -3.35 0.16
CA VAL A 71 -0.07 -2.24 0.80
C VAL A 71 -0.94 -1.69 1.92
N SER A 72 -0.39 -1.53 3.10
CA SER A 72 -1.03 -0.77 4.17
C SER A 72 -0.18 0.45 4.54
N PHE A 73 -0.81 1.53 4.92
CA PHE A 73 -0.11 2.73 5.33
C PHE A 73 -0.95 3.53 6.31
N ARG A 74 -0.31 4.42 7.08
CA ARG A 74 -1.00 5.39 7.92
C ARG A 74 -0.86 6.78 7.31
N ILE A 75 -2.00 7.41 7.05
CA ILE A 75 -2.05 8.81 6.63
C ILE A 75 -1.87 9.73 7.85
N LYS A 76 -1.30 10.90 7.67
CA LYS A 76 -1.27 11.93 8.73
C LYS A 76 -2.69 12.43 9.01
N GLY A 77 -2.96 12.78 10.26
CA GLY A 77 -4.30 13.13 10.72
C GLY A 77 -5.04 11.92 11.31
N GLY A 78 -6.33 11.85 11.13
CA GLY A 78 -7.23 10.83 11.71
C GLY A 78 -8.22 10.26 10.69
N ALA A 79 -9.40 9.89 11.19
CA ALA A 79 -10.47 9.33 10.38
C ALA A 79 -10.96 10.30 9.28
N GLU A 80 -10.98 11.61 9.55
CA GLU A 80 -11.45 12.61 8.60
C GLU A 80 -10.56 12.65 7.35
N GLU A 81 -9.22 12.73 7.53
CA GLU A 81 -8.27 12.73 6.45
C GLU A 81 -8.27 11.38 5.70
N ALA A 82 -8.38 10.27 6.42
CA ALA A 82 -8.49 8.95 5.81
C ALA A 82 -9.73 8.82 4.92
N ASN A 83 -10.90 9.26 5.40
CA ASN A 83 -12.14 9.25 4.62
C ASN A 83 -12.07 10.21 3.42
N LYS A 84 -11.49 11.41 3.59
CA LYS A 84 -11.32 12.37 2.49
C LYS A 84 -10.39 11.82 1.42
N PHE A 85 -9.29 11.16 1.81
CA PHE A 85 -8.41 10.46 0.87
C PHE A 85 -9.14 9.38 0.08
N LEU A 86 -9.82 8.47 0.77
CA LEU A 86 -10.55 7.36 0.13
C LEU A 86 -11.63 7.83 -0.85
N THR A 87 -12.36 8.89 -0.49
CA THR A 87 -13.41 9.46 -1.35
C THR A 87 -12.86 10.32 -2.50
N SER A 88 -11.59 10.72 -2.45
CA SER A 88 -10.91 11.47 -3.50
C SER A 88 -10.28 10.58 -4.57
N MET A 89 -10.15 9.28 -4.32
CA MET A 89 -9.62 8.31 -5.27
C MET A 89 -10.58 8.13 -6.46
N ARG A 90 -10.02 7.87 -7.64
CA ARG A 90 -10.77 7.74 -8.90
C ARG A 90 -10.65 6.35 -9.52
N ILE A 91 -9.53 5.67 -9.28
CA ILE A 91 -9.25 4.32 -9.78
C ILE A 91 -9.47 3.30 -8.68
N PHE A 92 -8.93 3.56 -7.49
CA PHE A 92 -9.18 2.67 -6.35
C PHE A 92 -10.62 2.76 -5.88
N SER A 93 -11.34 1.65 -5.95
CA SER A 93 -12.71 1.56 -5.45
C SER A 93 -12.75 1.27 -3.96
N LEU A 94 -13.62 1.96 -3.23
CA LEU A 94 -13.83 1.71 -1.79
C LEU A 94 -14.58 0.39 -1.60
N ALA A 95 -13.90 -0.63 -1.08
CA ALA A 95 -14.47 -1.96 -0.86
C ALA A 95 -13.66 -2.77 0.17
N GLU A 96 -14.35 -3.63 0.93
CA GLU A 96 -13.74 -4.57 1.87
C GLU A 96 -12.99 -5.73 1.18
N SER A 97 -13.21 -5.95 -0.11
CA SER A 97 -12.60 -7.02 -0.89
C SER A 97 -11.11 -6.80 -1.12
N LEU A 98 -10.42 -7.85 -1.58
CA LEU A 98 -8.99 -7.79 -1.91
C LEU A 98 -8.60 -8.85 -2.96
N GLY A 99 -7.44 -8.65 -3.58
CA GLY A 99 -6.81 -9.65 -4.45
C GLY A 99 -7.39 -9.77 -5.85
N GLY A 100 -8.33 -8.89 -6.23
CA GLY A 100 -8.88 -8.81 -7.58
C GLY A 100 -7.92 -8.15 -8.58
N VAL A 101 -8.34 -8.10 -9.84
CA VAL A 101 -7.61 -7.41 -10.91
C VAL A 101 -7.78 -5.90 -10.81
N GLU A 102 -8.84 -5.44 -10.16
CA GLU A 102 -9.16 -4.05 -9.90
C GLU A 102 -8.50 -3.59 -8.60
N SER A 103 -8.08 -2.34 -8.56
CA SER A 103 -7.53 -1.71 -7.36
C SER A 103 -8.64 -1.33 -6.38
N LEU A 104 -8.47 -1.75 -5.13
CA LEU A 104 -9.42 -1.53 -4.05
C LEU A 104 -8.74 -0.86 -2.85
N ALA A 105 -9.51 -0.05 -2.12
CA ALA A 105 -9.07 0.60 -0.90
C ALA A 105 -10.10 0.42 0.22
N GLU A 106 -9.63 0.31 1.47
CA GLU A 106 -10.51 0.28 2.64
C GLU A 106 -9.92 1.02 3.83
N LEU A 107 -10.81 1.41 4.74
CA LEU A 107 -10.49 1.86 6.09
C LEU A 107 -10.83 0.73 7.07
N PRO A 108 -9.86 -0.10 7.50
CA PRO A 108 -10.15 -1.27 8.32
C PRO A 108 -10.88 -0.96 9.63
N ALA A 109 -10.59 0.20 10.23
CA ALA A 109 -11.22 0.62 11.47
C ALA A 109 -12.75 0.79 11.38
N GLU A 110 -13.25 1.22 10.23
CA GLU A 110 -14.69 1.48 10.02
C GLU A 110 -15.39 0.33 9.28
N MET A 111 -14.66 -0.40 8.42
CA MET A 111 -15.24 -1.40 7.53
C MET A 111 -15.10 -2.82 8.10
N THR A 112 -13.92 -3.40 8.07
CA THR A 112 -13.71 -4.81 8.49
C THR A 112 -13.62 -5.02 9.99
N HIS A 113 -13.22 -4.01 10.76
CA HIS A 113 -13.01 -4.07 12.21
C HIS A 113 -13.91 -3.09 13.00
N GLY A 114 -14.96 -2.56 12.38
CA GLY A 114 -15.88 -1.61 13.02
C GLY A 114 -16.60 -2.16 14.26
N SER A 115 -16.76 -3.48 14.37
CA SER A 115 -17.36 -4.13 15.55
C SER A 115 -16.40 -4.28 16.75
N ILE A 116 -15.09 -4.06 16.56
CA ILE A 116 -14.08 -4.14 17.61
C ILE A 116 -14.03 -2.80 18.36
N PRO A 117 -14.05 -2.80 19.71
CA PRO A 117 -13.94 -1.57 20.48
C PRO A 117 -12.66 -0.78 20.14
N PRO A 118 -12.70 0.57 20.08
CA PRO A 118 -11.55 1.40 19.69
C PRO A 118 -10.26 1.09 20.46
N ALA A 119 -10.33 0.89 21.75
CA ALA A 119 -9.17 0.56 22.58
C ALA A 119 -8.51 -0.78 22.21
N GLU A 120 -9.29 -1.77 21.77
CA GLU A 120 -8.77 -3.05 21.30
C GLU A 120 -8.18 -2.92 19.89
N ARG A 121 -8.80 -2.11 19.01
CA ARG A 121 -8.25 -1.82 17.68
C ARG A 121 -6.90 -1.14 17.76
N GLU A 122 -6.74 -0.20 18.70
CA GLU A 122 -5.48 0.50 18.93
C GLU A 122 -4.36 -0.47 19.36
N LEU A 123 -4.66 -1.43 20.25
CA LEU A 123 -3.72 -2.48 20.66
C LEU A 123 -3.32 -3.39 19.49
N LEU A 124 -4.20 -3.60 18.52
CA LEU A 124 -3.93 -4.34 17.29
C LEU A 124 -3.20 -3.50 16.21
N GLY A 125 -2.96 -2.20 16.47
CA GLY A 125 -2.36 -1.28 15.53
C GLY A 125 -3.31 -0.83 14.40
N ILE A 126 -4.63 -1.03 14.57
CA ILE A 126 -5.68 -0.65 13.64
C ILE A 126 -6.25 0.71 14.07
N GLY A 127 -5.47 1.76 13.87
CA GLY A 127 -5.92 3.13 14.11
C GLY A 127 -6.88 3.63 13.02
N ASP A 128 -7.58 4.72 13.32
CA ASP A 128 -8.57 5.33 12.42
C ASP A 128 -7.95 5.96 11.15
N ASN A 129 -6.61 6.03 11.08
CA ASN A 129 -5.85 6.53 9.94
C ASN A 129 -5.11 5.43 9.16
N LEU A 130 -5.33 4.15 9.50
CA LEU A 130 -4.77 3.02 8.77
C LEU A 130 -5.61 2.73 7.52
N ILE A 131 -4.99 2.78 6.35
CA ILE A 131 -5.61 2.47 5.06
C ILE A 131 -4.96 1.22 4.50
N ARG A 132 -5.76 0.32 3.93
CA ARG A 132 -5.30 -0.86 3.20
C ARG A 132 -5.65 -0.71 1.72
N LEU A 133 -4.67 -0.93 0.85
CA LEU A 133 -4.83 -0.99 -0.59
C LEU A 133 -4.63 -2.43 -1.07
N SER A 134 -5.53 -2.89 -1.92
CA SER A 134 -5.36 -4.06 -2.76
C SER A 134 -5.09 -3.57 -4.18
N VAL A 135 -3.82 -3.50 -4.55
CA VAL A 135 -3.38 -2.93 -5.82
C VAL A 135 -3.61 -3.92 -6.95
N GLY A 136 -4.28 -3.50 -7.99
CA GLY A 136 -4.65 -4.29 -9.15
C GLY A 136 -3.60 -4.32 -10.26
N VAL A 137 -4.06 -4.46 -11.49
CA VAL A 137 -3.21 -4.61 -12.70
C VAL A 137 -3.40 -3.49 -13.71
N GLU A 138 -3.97 -2.38 -13.31
CA GLU A 138 -4.07 -1.15 -14.09
C GLU A 138 -2.67 -0.60 -14.44
N GLU A 139 -2.58 0.39 -15.30
CA GLU A 139 -1.31 1.03 -15.63
C GLU A 139 -0.67 1.64 -14.37
N THR A 140 0.59 1.36 -14.15
CA THR A 140 1.33 1.77 -12.95
C THR A 140 1.30 3.29 -12.75
N GLU A 141 1.46 4.06 -13.83
CA GLU A 141 1.48 5.52 -13.81
C GLU A 141 0.13 6.11 -13.38
N ASP A 142 -0.96 5.50 -13.83
CA ASP A 142 -2.32 5.92 -13.47
C ASP A 142 -2.59 5.66 -11.98
N LEU A 143 -2.16 4.51 -11.45
CA LEU A 143 -2.28 4.20 -10.02
C LEU A 143 -1.49 5.15 -9.14
N VAL A 144 -0.24 5.46 -9.52
CA VAL A 144 0.61 6.43 -8.83
C VAL A 144 -0.04 7.81 -8.84
N HIS A 145 -0.52 8.25 -10.00
CA HIS A 145 -1.18 9.54 -10.13
C HIS A 145 -2.47 9.63 -9.30
N ASP A 146 -3.25 8.55 -9.23
CA ASP A 146 -4.46 8.52 -8.40
C ASP A 146 -4.15 8.67 -6.90
N ILE A 147 -3.09 8.04 -6.41
CA ILE A 147 -2.59 8.21 -5.04
C ILE A 147 -2.15 9.65 -4.79
N GLU A 148 -1.34 10.23 -5.68
CA GLU A 148 -0.81 11.58 -5.53
C GLU A 148 -1.92 12.63 -5.50
N GLN A 149 -2.86 12.57 -6.47
CA GLN A 149 -3.97 13.52 -6.53
C GLN A 149 -4.91 13.38 -5.32
N ALA A 150 -5.14 12.16 -4.80
CA ALA A 150 -5.99 11.96 -3.63
C ALA A 150 -5.31 12.51 -2.35
N LEU A 151 -4.00 12.33 -2.20
CA LEU A 151 -3.24 12.93 -1.09
C LEU A 151 -3.26 14.47 -1.17
N GLU A 152 -3.02 15.04 -2.35
CA GLU A 152 -3.10 16.49 -2.56
C GLU A 152 -4.49 17.04 -2.25
N ALA A 153 -5.55 16.40 -2.76
CA ALA A 153 -6.93 16.80 -2.50
C ALA A 153 -7.28 16.74 -0.99
N THR A 154 -6.66 15.83 -0.25
CA THR A 154 -6.89 15.68 1.18
C THR A 154 -6.30 16.83 1.99
N PHE A 155 -5.09 17.27 1.66
CA PHE A 155 -4.31 18.20 2.49
C PHE A 155 -4.18 19.62 1.92
N SER A 156 -4.60 19.86 0.67
CA SER A 156 -4.56 21.18 0.01
C SER A 156 -5.88 21.96 0.14
N GLY A 157 -6.63 21.74 1.21
CA GLY A 157 -7.90 22.40 1.49
C GLY A 157 -7.78 23.54 2.50
#